data_8b05c61c8e0bc5c4a3d3110ed2f01830
#
_entry.id   8b05c61c8e0bc5c4a3d3110ed2f01830
#
_cell.length_a   1.000
_cell.length_b   1.000
_cell.length_c   1.000
_cell.angle_alpha   90.00
_cell.angle_beta   90.00
_cell.angle_gamma   90.00
#
_symmetry.space_group_name_H-M   'P 1'
#
loop_
_entity.id
_entity.type
_entity.pdbx_description
1 polymer ?
#
loop_
_entity_poly.entity_id
_entity_poly.type
_entity_poly.pdbx_seq_one_letter_code
_entity_poly.pdbx_strand_id
1 'polypeptide(L)'
;MRGSLRRWQQEALTAFWESPNENFQVTATPGAGKTRFAITVANEALERGIVDQIIVVAPTDHLRTQWAEAAIGRKLKLDPTLSNRVSQIRGGFHGYVTTYAQIAAAPRRHQLRAQRARTLVILDEIHHAGDGLSWGDAIAEAFETCVRRLTLSGTPFRTRPGETIPFVSYEQVGDSFQSRA
;
A
#
# COMPACT_ATOMS: atom_id res chain seq x y z
N MET A 1 19.48 2.02 16.32
CA MET A 1 20.27 1.47 15.19
C MET A 1 19.38 1.30 13.99
N ARG A 2 19.59 2.08 12.93
CA ARG A 2 19.03 1.76 11.60
C ARG A 2 19.79 0.51 11.12
N GLY A 3 19.25 -0.67 11.32
CA GLY A 3 19.80 -1.84 10.66
C GLY A 3 19.89 -1.53 9.16
N SER A 4 21.04 -1.76 8.53
CA SER A 4 21.29 -1.39 7.14
C SER A 4 20.22 -2.00 6.21
N LEU A 5 19.66 -1.18 5.32
CA LEU A 5 18.81 -1.67 4.25
C LEU A 5 19.62 -2.59 3.35
N ARG A 6 18.99 -3.62 2.80
CA ARG A 6 19.57 -4.45 1.74
C ARG A 6 19.79 -3.59 0.49
N ARG A 7 20.72 -4.00 -0.36
CA ARG A 7 21.06 -3.26 -1.59
C ARG A 7 19.83 -2.91 -2.42
N TRP A 8 18.97 -3.91 -2.72
CA TRP A 8 17.78 -3.68 -3.51
C TRP A 8 16.80 -2.68 -2.85
N GLN A 9 16.72 -2.67 -1.51
CA GLN A 9 15.87 -1.72 -0.78
C GLN A 9 16.39 -0.28 -0.92
N GLN A 10 17.70 -0.10 -0.92
CA GLN A 10 18.32 1.21 -1.13
C GLN A 10 18.09 1.71 -2.56
N GLU A 11 18.27 0.84 -3.54
CA GLU A 11 18.04 1.13 -4.95
C GLU A 11 16.56 1.48 -5.22
N ALA A 12 15.64 0.69 -4.67
CA ALA A 12 14.20 0.94 -4.78
C ALA A 12 13.77 2.24 -4.07
N LEU A 13 14.38 2.55 -2.92
CA LEU A 13 14.12 3.78 -2.18
C LEU A 13 14.55 5.02 -2.99
N THR A 14 15.73 4.97 -3.59
CA THR A 14 16.20 6.02 -4.49
C THR A 14 15.26 6.19 -5.67
N ALA A 15 14.90 5.08 -6.34
CA ALA A 15 13.97 5.09 -7.47
C ALA A 15 12.60 5.66 -7.08
N PHE A 16 12.08 5.32 -5.89
CA PHE A 16 10.81 5.85 -5.39
C PHE A 16 10.84 7.39 -5.28
N TRP A 17 11.91 7.94 -4.73
CA TRP A 17 12.02 9.39 -4.55
C TRP A 17 12.33 10.16 -5.84
N GLU A 18 13.03 9.53 -6.76
CA GLU A 18 13.31 10.13 -8.09
C GLU A 18 12.12 10.03 -9.06
N SER A 19 11.20 9.10 -8.82
CA SER A 19 10.03 8.92 -9.68
C SER A 19 9.03 10.08 -9.53
N PRO A 20 8.62 10.71 -10.62
CA PRO A 20 7.55 11.71 -10.61
C PRO A 20 6.15 11.08 -10.51
N ASN A 21 6.04 9.77 -10.66
CA ASN A 21 4.75 9.08 -10.69
C ASN A 21 4.15 8.95 -9.30
N GLU A 22 2.85 9.16 -9.21
CA GLU A 22 2.09 8.94 -7.97
C GLU A 22 2.01 7.45 -7.59
N ASN A 23 2.07 6.57 -8.58
CA ASN A 23 2.05 5.12 -8.42
C ASN A 23 3.46 4.56 -8.52
N PHE A 24 3.86 3.74 -7.56
CA PHE A 24 5.14 3.05 -7.55
C PHE A 24 4.93 1.59 -7.16
N GLN A 25 5.44 0.68 -7.97
CA GLN A 25 5.32 -0.76 -7.75
C GLN A 25 6.66 -1.38 -7.38
N VAL A 26 6.65 -2.26 -6.39
CA VAL A 26 7.80 -3.09 -6.02
C VAL A 26 7.41 -4.55 -6.13
N THR A 27 8.19 -5.29 -6.91
CA THR A 27 8.10 -6.74 -6.96
C THR A 27 9.36 -7.35 -6.36
N ALA A 28 9.21 -8.15 -5.32
CA ALA A 28 10.31 -8.85 -4.68
C ALA A 28 9.80 -10.15 -4.04
N THR A 29 10.62 -11.18 -4.06
CA THR A 29 10.27 -12.51 -3.53
C THR A 29 9.81 -12.45 -2.08
N PRO A 30 8.97 -13.40 -1.63
CA PRO A 30 8.62 -13.54 -0.21
C PRO A 30 9.87 -13.59 0.67
N GLY A 31 9.83 -12.91 1.82
CA GLY A 31 11.00 -12.82 2.72
C GLY A 31 12.11 -11.84 2.29
N ALA A 32 11.99 -11.20 1.13
CA ALA A 32 12.98 -10.23 0.67
C ALA A 32 13.03 -8.93 1.49
N GLY A 33 12.01 -8.67 2.33
CA GLY A 33 11.95 -7.48 3.19
C GLY A 33 11.12 -6.33 2.62
N LYS A 34 10.06 -6.64 1.85
CA LYS A 34 9.12 -5.64 1.30
C LYS A 34 8.46 -4.77 2.38
N THR A 35 8.03 -5.39 3.48
CA THR A 35 7.41 -4.68 4.62
C THR A 35 8.38 -3.65 5.20
N ARG A 36 9.63 -4.03 5.42
CA ARG A 36 10.66 -3.13 5.92
C ARG A 36 10.92 -1.95 4.97
N PHE A 37 10.99 -2.23 3.68
CA PHE A 37 11.12 -1.21 2.66
C PHE A 37 9.95 -0.22 2.70
N ALA A 38 8.71 -0.71 2.72
CA ALA A 38 7.52 0.12 2.74
C ALA A 38 7.42 0.99 4.02
N ILE A 39 7.78 0.45 5.18
CA ILE A 39 7.85 1.23 6.43
C ILE A 39 8.91 2.32 6.33
N THR A 40 10.05 2.04 5.71
CA THR A 40 11.09 3.06 5.48
C THR A 40 10.58 4.19 4.59
N VAL A 41 9.90 3.87 3.48
CA VAL A 41 9.24 4.86 2.61
C VAL A 41 8.24 5.71 3.40
N ALA A 42 7.39 5.07 4.21
CA ALA A 42 6.38 5.76 5.02
C ALA A 42 7.01 6.73 6.01
N ASN A 43 8.02 6.30 6.76
CA ASN A 43 8.73 7.16 7.70
C ASN A 43 9.41 8.34 7.00
N GLU A 44 10.08 8.11 5.88
CA GLU A 44 10.70 9.19 5.13
C GLU A 44 9.67 10.16 4.53
N ALA A 45 8.52 9.68 4.05
CA ALA A 45 7.46 10.52 3.55
C ALA A 45 6.88 11.45 4.63
N LEU A 46 6.72 10.94 5.85
CA LEU A 46 6.33 11.74 7.02
C LEU A 46 7.42 12.74 7.43
N GLU A 47 8.66 12.30 7.54
CA GLU A 47 9.81 13.15 7.92
C GLU A 47 10.04 14.30 6.93
N ARG A 48 9.85 14.04 5.65
CA ARG A 48 9.97 15.05 4.57
C ARG A 48 8.76 15.99 4.47
N GLY A 49 7.70 15.71 5.24
CA GLY A 49 6.47 16.49 5.19
C GLY A 49 5.68 16.36 3.87
N ILE A 50 5.91 15.28 3.11
CA ILE A 50 5.19 15.00 1.86
C ILE A 50 3.79 14.49 2.14
N VAL A 51 3.65 13.69 3.19
CA VAL A 51 2.37 13.16 3.68
C VAL A 51 2.23 13.36 5.19
N ASP A 52 0.99 13.34 5.65
CA ASP A 52 0.64 13.46 7.07
C ASP A 52 0.00 12.17 7.60
N GLN A 53 -0.33 11.24 6.72
CA GLN A 53 -1.07 10.02 7.04
C GLN A 53 -0.59 8.84 6.21
N ILE A 54 -0.56 7.67 6.86
CA ILE A 54 -0.22 6.40 6.22
C ILE A 54 -1.41 5.44 6.35
N ILE A 55 -1.83 4.85 5.24
CA ILE A 55 -2.82 3.77 5.21
C ILE A 55 -2.15 2.54 4.61
N VAL A 56 -2.27 1.40 5.28
CA VAL A 56 -1.79 0.10 4.78
C VAL A 56 -2.99 -0.81 4.54
N VAL A 57 -3.03 -1.46 3.39
CA VAL A 57 -4.03 -2.48 3.07
C VAL A 57 -3.35 -3.83 2.99
N ALA A 58 -3.73 -4.73 3.88
CA ALA A 58 -3.20 -6.08 3.99
C ALA A 58 -4.21 -7.12 3.46
N PRO A 59 -3.75 -8.30 3.00
CA PRO A 59 -4.64 -9.33 2.48
C PRO A 59 -5.58 -9.96 3.52
N THR A 60 -5.13 -10.08 4.77
CA THR A 60 -5.86 -10.76 5.86
C THR A 60 -5.76 -10.00 7.18
N ASP A 61 -6.67 -10.28 8.11
CA ASP A 61 -6.63 -9.70 9.46
C ASP A 61 -5.37 -10.09 10.23
N HIS A 62 -4.87 -11.30 10.03
CA HIS A 62 -3.61 -11.74 10.64
C HIS A 62 -2.43 -10.89 10.15
N LEU A 63 -2.31 -10.68 8.85
CA LEU A 63 -1.27 -9.82 8.27
C LEU A 63 -1.44 -8.35 8.66
N ARG A 64 -2.66 -7.90 8.86
CA ARG A 64 -2.99 -6.58 9.40
C ARG A 64 -2.31 -6.34 10.75
N THR A 65 -2.41 -7.29 11.68
CA THR A 65 -1.75 -7.22 12.99
C THR A 65 -0.23 -7.28 12.85
N GLN A 66 0.30 -8.18 12.03
CA GLN A 66 1.75 -8.26 11.79
C GLN A 66 2.33 -6.97 11.20
N TRP A 67 1.59 -6.30 10.31
CA TRP A 67 1.99 -5.01 9.78
C TRP A 67 2.12 -3.94 10.87
N ALA A 68 1.14 -3.85 11.76
CA ALA A 68 1.16 -2.88 12.86
C ALA A 68 2.31 -3.15 13.83
N GLU A 69 2.58 -4.43 14.16
CA GLU A 69 3.72 -4.83 14.99
C GLU A 69 5.07 -4.48 14.34
N ALA A 70 5.24 -4.78 13.07
CA ALA A 70 6.45 -4.42 12.32
C ALA A 70 6.65 -2.89 12.25
N ALA A 71 5.58 -2.14 12.07
CA ALA A 71 5.59 -0.70 12.00
C ALA A 71 6.00 -0.05 13.33
N ILE A 72 5.41 -0.48 14.45
CA ILE A 72 5.72 0.07 15.78
C ILE A 72 7.19 -0.17 16.17
N GLY A 73 7.76 -1.29 15.79
CA GLY A 73 9.18 -1.59 15.98
C GLY A 73 10.12 -0.62 15.25
N ARG A 74 9.58 0.17 14.31
CA ARG A 74 10.29 1.20 13.55
C ARG A 74 9.71 2.59 13.76
N LYS A 75 9.03 2.81 14.88
CA LYS A 75 8.44 4.10 15.31
C LYS A 75 7.31 4.61 14.39
N LEU A 76 6.72 3.75 13.58
CA LEU A 76 5.54 4.06 12.79
C LEU A 76 4.30 3.47 13.51
N LYS A 77 3.44 4.33 14.02
CA LYS A 77 2.25 3.91 14.79
C LYS A 77 1.04 3.80 13.88
N LEU A 78 0.64 2.58 13.57
CA LEU A 78 -0.54 2.28 12.77
C LEU A 78 -1.57 1.51 13.61
N ASP A 79 -2.82 1.96 13.57
CA ASP A 79 -3.92 1.30 14.29
C ASP A 79 -4.41 0.07 13.49
N PRO A 80 -4.24 -1.18 13.99
CA PRO A 80 -4.72 -2.37 13.31
C PRO A 80 -6.20 -2.67 13.62
N THR A 81 -6.85 -1.91 14.50
CA THR A 81 -8.18 -2.22 15.02
C THR A 81 -9.28 -1.25 14.55
N LEU A 82 -8.91 -0.23 13.75
CA LEU A 82 -9.85 0.76 13.26
C LEU A 82 -10.93 0.10 12.40
N SER A 83 -12.16 0.10 12.87
CA SER A 83 -13.28 -0.50 12.16
C SER A 83 -13.95 0.49 11.19
N ASN A 84 -14.73 -0.05 10.24
CA ASN A 84 -15.54 0.77 9.32
C ASN A 84 -16.65 1.57 10.03
N ARG A 85 -16.96 1.25 11.28
CA ARG A 85 -17.98 1.98 12.07
C ARG A 85 -17.47 3.32 12.59
N VAL A 86 -16.15 3.47 12.72
CA VAL A 86 -15.51 4.68 13.26
C VAL A 86 -15.14 5.61 12.11
N SER A 87 -15.52 6.89 12.22
CA SER A 87 -15.27 7.87 11.17
C SER A 87 -13.86 8.46 11.19
N GLN A 88 -13.20 8.45 12.34
CA GLN A 88 -11.91 9.12 12.54
C GLN A 88 -10.82 8.16 13.00
N ILE A 89 -9.58 8.45 12.57
CA ILE A 89 -8.39 7.79 13.09
C ILE A 89 -8.14 8.30 14.50
N ARG A 90 -7.78 7.39 15.42
CA ARG A 90 -7.48 7.73 16.79
C ARG A 90 -6.26 8.65 16.87
N GLY A 91 -6.27 9.59 17.81
CA GLY A 91 -5.12 10.44 18.11
C GLY A 91 -3.88 9.61 18.51
N GLY A 92 -2.69 10.09 18.12
CA GLY A 92 -1.42 9.42 18.41
C GLY A 92 -0.99 8.36 17.37
N PHE A 93 -1.84 8.03 16.40
CA PHE A 93 -1.49 7.18 15.28
C PHE A 93 -1.14 7.98 14.02
N HIS A 94 -0.16 7.50 13.24
CA HIS A 94 0.15 8.04 11.92
C HIS A 94 -0.85 7.61 10.84
N GLY A 95 -1.69 6.65 11.16
CA GLY A 95 -2.70 6.08 10.26
C GLY A 95 -3.19 4.73 10.75
N TYR A 96 -3.57 3.86 9.84
CA TYR A 96 -4.13 2.56 10.18
C TYR A 96 -3.77 1.48 9.16
N VAL A 97 -3.96 0.23 9.60
CA VAL A 97 -3.90 -0.96 8.73
C VAL A 97 -5.30 -1.54 8.58
N THR A 98 -5.71 -1.80 7.37
CA THR A 98 -7.00 -2.40 7.03
C THR A 98 -6.81 -3.58 6.08
N THR A 99 -7.90 -4.17 5.61
CA THR A 99 -7.87 -5.27 4.63
C THR A 99 -8.64 -4.90 3.36
N TYR A 100 -8.38 -5.62 2.26
CA TYR A 100 -9.13 -5.43 1.01
C TYR A 100 -10.64 -5.67 1.20
N ALA A 101 -11.01 -6.66 2.03
CA ALA A 101 -12.40 -6.93 2.36
C ALA A 101 -13.08 -5.74 3.07
N GLN A 102 -12.38 -5.08 3.99
CA GLN A 102 -12.91 -3.90 4.67
C GLN A 102 -13.06 -2.70 3.73
N ILE A 103 -12.11 -2.50 2.81
CA ILE A 103 -12.24 -1.46 1.78
C ILE A 103 -13.45 -1.75 0.88
N ALA A 104 -13.60 -2.99 0.40
CA ALA A 104 -14.72 -3.38 -0.44
C ALA A 104 -16.09 -3.19 0.24
N ALA A 105 -16.16 -3.42 1.55
CA ALA A 105 -17.39 -3.23 2.33
C ALA A 105 -17.78 -1.76 2.54
N ALA A 106 -16.83 -0.81 2.51
CA ALA A 106 -17.09 0.59 2.77
C ALA A 106 -16.09 1.53 2.05
N PRO A 107 -15.99 1.50 0.72
CA PRO A 107 -14.97 2.24 -0.04
C PRO A 107 -15.06 3.75 0.21
N ARG A 108 -16.25 4.29 0.28
CA ARG A 108 -16.48 5.72 0.56
C ARG A 108 -15.95 6.16 1.93
N ARG A 109 -16.06 5.30 2.94
CA ARG A 109 -15.51 5.57 4.27
C ARG A 109 -13.99 5.75 4.23
N HIS A 110 -13.32 4.84 3.53
CA HIS A 110 -11.87 4.89 3.37
C HIS A 110 -11.43 6.05 2.47
N GLN A 111 -12.20 6.39 1.45
CA GLN A 111 -11.97 7.58 0.63
C GLN A 111 -12.00 8.86 1.48
N LEU A 112 -13.02 9.03 2.32
CA LEU A 112 -13.13 10.18 3.19
C LEU A 112 -11.98 10.27 4.21
N ARG A 113 -11.54 9.14 4.75
CA ARG A 113 -10.35 9.11 5.62
C ARG A 113 -9.08 9.51 4.86
N ALA A 114 -8.88 8.99 3.65
CA ALA A 114 -7.72 9.31 2.82
C ALA A 114 -7.68 10.80 2.43
N GLN A 115 -8.85 11.42 2.22
CA GLN A 115 -8.96 12.83 1.83
C GLN A 115 -8.76 13.82 2.99
N ARG A 116 -8.83 13.38 4.24
CA ARG A 116 -8.66 14.26 5.40
C ARG A 116 -7.25 14.77 5.61
N ALA A 117 -6.27 14.09 5.07
CA ALA A 117 -4.87 14.43 5.17
C ALA A 117 -4.14 14.00 3.90
N ARG A 118 -2.95 14.54 3.66
CA ARG A 118 -2.08 14.07 2.57
C ARG A 118 -1.63 12.65 2.91
N THR A 119 -2.04 11.69 2.09
CA THR A 119 -1.93 10.27 2.40
C THR A 119 -1.00 9.54 1.44
N LEU A 120 -0.13 8.70 2.00
CA LEU A 120 0.52 7.59 1.31
C LEU A 120 -0.27 6.31 1.62
N VAL A 121 -0.76 5.61 0.60
CA VAL A 121 -1.32 4.27 0.74
C VAL A 121 -0.31 3.22 0.30
N ILE A 122 -0.19 2.16 1.10
CA ILE A 122 0.62 0.98 0.82
C ILE A 122 -0.33 -0.19 0.62
N LEU A 123 -0.29 -0.79 -0.57
CA LEU A 123 -1.15 -1.90 -0.98
C LEU A 123 -0.32 -3.18 -1.01
N ASP A 124 -0.39 -3.96 0.06
CA ASP A 124 0.39 -5.20 0.19
C ASP A 124 -0.28 -6.33 -0.58
N GLU A 125 0.53 -7.07 -1.35
CA GLU A 125 0.07 -8.16 -2.22
C GLU A 125 -1.17 -7.74 -3.04
N ILE A 126 -1.01 -6.66 -3.81
CA ILE A 126 -2.10 -5.96 -4.54
C ILE A 126 -2.92 -6.89 -5.45
N HIS A 127 -2.38 -8.04 -5.87
CA HIS A 127 -3.10 -9.01 -6.70
C HIS A 127 -4.36 -9.54 -6.01
N HIS A 128 -4.45 -9.52 -4.69
CA HIS A 128 -5.69 -9.83 -3.97
C HIS A 128 -6.83 -8.86 -4.27
N ALA A 129 -6.54 -7.65 -4.77
CA ALA A 129 -7.57 -6.72 -5.23
C ALA A 129 -8.21 -7.16 -6.56
N GLY A 130 -7.60 -8.11 -7.27
CA GLY A 130 -8.13 -8.68 -8.52
C GLY A 130 -9.02 -9.92 -8.33
N ASP A 131 -9.12 -10.46 -7.12
CA ASP A 131 -9.91 -11.67 -6.83
C ASP A 131 -11.43 -11.47 -6.93
N GLY A 132 -11.87 -10.24 -7.22
CA GLY A 132 -13.25 -9.90 -7.54
C GLY A 132 -13.31 -8.51 -8.20
N LEU A 133 -14.10 -8.37 -9.26
CA LEU A 133 -14.27 -7.11 -10.00
C LEU A 133 -14.63 -5.92 -9.07
N SER A 134 -15.38 -6.18 -7.99
CA SER A 134 -15.81 -5.16 -7.03
C SER A 134 -14.68 -4.65 -6.13
N TRP A 135 -13.65 -5.44 -5.86
CA TRP A 135 -12.55 -5.03 -4.99
C TRP A 135 -11.60 -4.05 -5.69
N GLY A 136 -11.34 -4.27 -6.97
CA GLY A 136 -10.54 -3.34 -7.78
C GLY A 136 -11.16 -1.95 -7.84
N ASP A 137 -12.45 -1.86 -8.11
CA ASP A 137 -13.18 -0.60 -8.16
C ASP A 137 -13.21 0.09 -6.79
N ALA A 138 -13.40 -0.68 -5.71
CA ALA A 138 -13.41 -0.16 -4.35
C ALA A 138 -12.05 0.44 -3.95
N ILE A 139 -10.95 -0.22 -4.30
CA ILE A 139 -9.59 0.28 -4.06
C ILE A 139 -9.33 1.56 -4.85
N ALA A 140 -9.73 1.61 -6.12
CA ALA A 140 -9.62 2.81 -6.95
C ALA A 140 -10.40 3.98 -6.34
N GLU A 141 -11.66 3.77 -5.97
CA GLU A 141 -12.52 4.78 -5.32
C GLU A 141 -11.88 5.29 -4.02
N ALA A 142 -11.40 4.39 -3.16
CA ALA A 142 -10.88 4.76 -1.86
C ALA A 142 -9.59 5.60 -1.92
N PHE A 143 -8.70 5.32 -2.89
CA PHE A 143 -7.32 5.82 -2.85
C PHE A 143 -6.88 6.61 -4.09
N GLU A 144 -7.78 6.94 -5.00
CA GLU A 144 -7.47 7.73 -6.21
C GLU A 144 -6.85 9.10 -5.86
N THR A 145 -7.27 9.71 -4.76
CA THR A 145 -6.83 11.04 -4.33
C THR A 145 -5.60 11.03 -3.41
N CYS A 146 -5.03 9.87 -3.11
CA CYS A 146 -3.80 9.80 -2.33
C CYS A 146 -2.62 10.47 -3.05
N VAL A 147 -1.72 11.09 -2.28
CA VAL A 147 -0.52 11.75 -2.82
C VAL A 147 0.39 10.74 -3.51
N ARG A 148 0.57 9.59 -2.88
CA ARG A 148 1.38 8.48 -3.42
C ARG A 148 0.70 7.14 -3.10
N ARG A 149 0.88 6.20 -4.02
CA ARG A 149 0.42 4.80 -3.88
C ARG A 149 1.59 3.88 -4.12
N LEU A 150 1.96 3.12 -3.09
CA LEU A 150 3.02 2.11 -3.14
C LEU A 150 2.38 0.72 -3.17
N THR A 151 2.55 0.00 -4.27
CA THR A 151 2.06 -1.37 -4.41
C THR A 151 3.19 -2.38 -4.22
N LEU A 152 2.93 -3.42 -3.46
CA LEU A 152 3.88 -4.50 -3.18
C LEU A 152 3.34 -5.82 -3.73
N SER A 153 4.22 -6.62 -4.33
CA SER A 153 3.88 -7.97 -4.82
C SER A 153 5.05 -8.94 -4.67
N GLY A 154 4.74 -10.21 -4.45
CA GLY A 154 5.74 -11.29 -4.38
C GLY A 154 6.34 -11.65 -5.73
N THR A 155 5.55 -11.54 -6.80
CA THR A 155 5.95 -11.83 -8.18
C THR A 155 5.19 -10.91 -9.13
N PRO A 156 5.72 -10.61 -10.32
CA PRO A 156 4.92 -10.02 -11.37
C PRO A 156 3.73 -10.93 -11.68
N PHE A 157 2.53 -10.39 -11.63
CA PHE A 157 1.32 -11.16 -11.92
C PHE A 157 0.80 -10.83 -13.32
N ARG A 158 0.09 -11.79 -13.90
CA ARG A 158 -0.53 -11.68 -15.21
C ARG A 158 -2.04 -11.62 -15.02
N THR A 159 -2.69 -10.81 -15.82
CA THR A 159 -4.13 -10.71 -15.89
C THR A 159 -4.63 -10.99 -17.31
N ARG A 160 -5.90 -11.35 -17.43
CA ARG A 160 -6.55 -11.45 -18.73
C ARG A 160 -6.90 -10.04 -19.26
N PRO A 161 -7.07 -9.87 -20.59
CA PRO A 161 -7.58 -8.62 -21.14
C PRO A 161 -8.88 -8.20 -20.42
N GLY A 162 -8.93 -6.95 -19.92
CA GLY A 162 -10.07 -6.43 -19.18
C GLY A 162 -10.03 -6.65 -17.66
N GLU A 163 -9.13 -7.50 -17.16
CA GLU A 163 -8.90 -7.68 -15.72
C GLU A 163 -7.65 -6.89 -15.30
N THR A 164 -7.81 -5.66 -14.86
CA THR A 164 -6.70 -4.84 -14.39
C THR A 164 -6.81 -4.56 -12.90
N ILE A 165 -5.66 -4.61 -12.23
CA ILE A 165 -5.54 -4.22 -10.84
C ILE A 165 -5.32 -2.70 -10.77
N PRO A 166 -6.04 -1.97 -9.90
CA PRO A 166 -5.89 -0.53 -9.78
C PRO A 166 -4.44 -0.12 -9.48
N PHE A 167 -4.01 1.01 -10.03
CA PHE A 167 -2.71 1.62 -9.79
C PHE A 167 -1.49 0.80 -10.22
N VAL A 168 -1.69 -0.25 -10.99
CA VAL A 168 -0.63 -1.08 -11.54
C VAL A 168 -0.50 -0.85 -13.04
N SER A 169 0.72 -0.61 -13.50
CA SER A 169 1.03 -0.53 -14.92
C SER A 169 1.26 -1.92 -15.50
N TYR A 170 0.78 -2.13 -16.71
CA TYR A 170 0.87 -3.40 -17.42
C TYR A 170 1.59 -3.25 -18.75
N GLU A 171 2.26 -4.32 -19.18
CA GLU A 171 2.74 -4.50 -20.53
C GLU A 171 2.15 -5.77 -21.14
N GLN A 172 1.90 -5.74 -22.43
CA GLN A 172 1.36 -6.89 -23.14
C GLN A 172 2.47 -7.92 -23.37
N VAL A 173 2.22 -9.17 -22.96
CA VAL A 173 3.09 -10.31 -23.14
C VAL A 173 2.28 -11.44 -23.76
N GLY A 174 2.31 -11.56 -25.11
CA GLY A 174 1.45 -12.47 -25.84
C GLY A 174 -0.03 -12.09 -25.68
N ASP A 175 -0.89 -13.04 -25.31
CA ASP A 175 -2.32 -12.83 -25.12
C ASP A 175 -2.69 -12.39 -23.69
N SER A 176 -1.70 -12.10 -22.85
CA SER A 176 -1.91 -11.67 -21.45
C SER A 176 -1.19 -10.37 -21.14
N PHE A 177 -1.55 -9.74 -20.04
CA PHE A 177 -0.88 -8.57 -19.52
C PHE A 177 -0.07 -8.93 -18.28
N GLN A 178 1.15 -8.42 -18.18
CA GLN A 178 2.03 -8.58 -17.02
C GLN A 178 2.26 -7.22 -16.37
N SER A 179 2.22 -7.17 -15.03
CA SER A 179 2.52 -5.96 -14.28
C SER A 179 3.98 -5.55 -14.48
N ARG A 180 4.19 -4.25 -14.62
CA ARG A 180 5.54 -3.66 -14.59
C ARG A 180 5.96 -3.42 -13.14
N ALA A 181 7.17 -3.80 -12.83
CA ALA A 181 7.81 -3.54 -11.55
C ALA A 181 8.62 -2.24 -11.59
#